data_3a55f899ba2a36a1cf7bea3eedb3b0d9
#
_entry.id   3a55f899ba2a36a1cf7bea3eedb3b0d9
#
_cell.length_a   1.000
_cell.length_b   1.000
_cell.length_c   1.000
_cell.angle_alpha   90.00
_cell.angle_beta   90.00
_cell.angle_gamma   90.00
#
_symmetry.space_group_name_H-M   'P 1'
#
loop_
_entity.id
_entity.type
_entity.pdbx_description
1 polymer ?
#
loop_
_entity_poly.entity_id
_entity_poly.type
_entity_poly.pdbx_seq_one_letter_code
_entity_poly.pdbx_strand_id
1 'polypeptide(L)'
;MFHILVVEDDQALNKLICRVLNKNGYETASATDGEEALALLDQMYIDLIITDLMMPNMDGYDLTKALRDSGYQLPILVVTARDTFPDKAKGFKLGIDDYMVKPIDVNELLLRVEALLRRAKIIYEKKLEFDHVCLDYINLTVTIDDNSQILPQKEFQLLYKLLSFPNHTFTRQQIMDELWGYDSETDIRTVDVHINRLRDRFRDIPDFQIQTVRGLGYKGMITK
;
A
#
# COMPACT_ATOMS: atom_id res chain seq x y z
N MET A 1 -12.31 -12.16 0.10
CA MET A 1 -11.29 -12.85 0.92
C MET A 1 -9.98 -12.69 0.20
N PHE A 2 -8.86 -12.43 0.89
CA PHE A 2 -7.57 -12.25 0.22
C PHE A 2 -6.87 -13.59 0.01
N HIS A 3 -6.27 -13.77 -1.19
CA HIS A 3 -5.51 -14.94 -1.57
C HIS A 3 -4.01 -14.65 -1.49
N ILE A 4 -3.29 -15.43 -0.70
CA ILE A 4 -1.85 -15.25 -0.45
C ILE A 4 -1.10 -16.45 -0.99
N LEU A 5 -0.11 -16.22 -1.86
CA LEU A 5 0.79 -17.25 -2.34
C LEU A 5 2.02 -17.31 -1.43
N VAL A 6 2.29 -18.48 -0.86
CA VAL A 6 3.47 -18.75 -0.03
C VAL A 6 4.46 -19.58 -0.85
N VAL A 7 5.65 -19.02 -1.09
CA VAL A 7 6.72 -19.63 -1.90
C VAL A 7 7.91 -19.91 -0.98
N GLU A 8 8.08 -21.17 -0.59
CA GLU A 8 9.09 -21.61 0.40
C GLU A 8 9.42 -23.08 0.15
N ASP A 9 10.69 -23.42 -0.02
CA ASP A 9 11.16 -24.79 -0.27
C ASP A 9 11.17 -25.66 0.99
N ASP A 10 11.32 -25.06 2.19
CA ASP A 10 11.08 -25.79 3.44
C ASP A 10 9.58 -26.05 3.62
N GLN A 11 9.17 -27.27 3.33
CA GLN A 11 7.77 -27.70 3.42
C GLN A 11 7.18 -27.55 4.82
N ALA A 12 7.97 -27.67 5.89
CA ALA A 12 7.48 -27.52 7.26
C ALA A 12 7.14 -26.06 7.53
N LEU A 13 8.02 -25.16 7.12
CA LEU A 13 7.82 -23.71 7.25
C LEU A 13 6.69 -23.21 6.34
N ASN A 14 6.63 -23.66 5.10
CA ASN A 14 5.55 -23.34 4.16
C ASN A 14 4.18 -23.72 4.76
N LYS A 15 4.03 -24.94 5.25
CA LYS A 15 2.79 -25.41 5.90
C LYS A 15 2.46 -24.63 7.17
N LEU A 16 3.46 -24.21 7.95
CA LEU A 16 3.25 -23.40 9.14
C LEU A 16 2.68 -22.03 8.75
N ILE A 17 3.29 -21.33 7.80
CA ILE A 17 2.85 -20.02 7.31
C ILE A 17 1.42 -20.13 6.76
N CYS A 18 1.14 -21.09 5.87
CA CYS A 18 -0.19 -21.32 5.31
C CYS A 18 -1.24 -21.56 6.40
N ARG A 19 -0.93 -22.41 7.40
CA ARG A 19 -1.85 -22.68 8.52
C ARG A 19 -2.17 -21.43 9.32
N VAL A 20 -1.17 -20.61 9.60
CA VAL A 20 -1.34 -19.36 10.34
C VAL A 20 -2.22 -18.40 9.57
N LEU A 21 -1.96 -18.19 8.29
CA LEU A 21 -2.73 -17.30 7.42
C LEU A 21 -4.18 -17.77 7.29
N ASN A 22 -4.41 -19.06 7.02
CA ASN A 22 -5.75 -19.63 6.92
C ASN A 22 -6.56 -19.47 8.22
N LYS A 23 -5.91 -19.64 9.38
CA LYS A 23 -6.55 -19.44 10.70
C LYS A 23 -6.98 -17.98 10.92
N ASN A 24 -6.32 -17.03 10.25
CA ASN A 24 -6.61 -15.60 10.36
C ASN A 24 -7.46 -15.06 9.18
N GLY A 25 -8.15 -15.94 8.45
CA GLY A 25 -9.16 -15.56 7.46
C GLY A 25 -8.62 -15.24 6.07
N TYR A 26 -7.38 -15.62 5.76
CA TYR A 26 -6.82 -15.57 4.41
C TYR A 26 -6.99 -16.92 3.70
N GLU A 27 -7.02 -16.94 2.38
CA GLU A 27 -6.88 -18.16 1.59
C GLU A 27 -5.43 -18.28 1.10
N THR A 28 -4.85 -19.50 1.15
CA THR A 28 -3.45 -19.69 0.76
C THR A 28 -3.28 -20.68 -0.38
N ALA A 29 -2.41 -20.33 -1.32
CA ALA A 29 -1.77 -21.26 -2.25
C ALA A 29 -0.30 -21.41 -1.83
N SER A 30 0.32 -22.55 -2.16
CA SER A 30 1.71 -22.82 -1.83
C SER A 30 2.50 -23.28 -3.05
N ALA A 31 3.74 -22.81 -3.15
CA ALA A 31 4.74 -23.20 -4.13
C ALA A 31 6.06 -23.49 -3.41
N THR A 32 6.92 -24.30 -4.03
CA THR A 32 8.24 -24.66 -3.49
C THR A 32 9.37 -23.87 -4.13
N ASP A 33 9.10 -23.17 -5.22
CA ASP A 33 10.04 -22.31 -5.93
C ASP A 33 9.32 -21.27 -6.81
N GLY A 34 10.10 -20.41 -7.46
CA GLY A 34 9.55 -19.34 -8.28
C GLY A 34 8.87 -19.81 -9.57
N GLU A 35 9.28 -20.95 -10.16
CA GLU A 35 8.66 -21.49 -11.37
C GLU A 35 7.25 -22.01 -11.07
N GLU A 36 7.08 -22.75 -9.98
CA GLU A 36 5.78 -23.19 -9.50
C GLU A 36 4.89 -22.02 -9.13
N ALA A 37 5.46 -20.96 -8.51
CA ALA A 37 4.75 -19.73 -8.19
C ALA A 37 4.20 -19.02 -9.43
N LEU A 38 4.98 -18.89 -10.50
CA LEU A 38 4.51 -18.29 -11.76
C LEU A 38 3.39 -19.13 -12.39
N ALA A 39 3.52 -20.47 -12.38
CA ALA A 39 2.48 -21.35 -12.91
C ALA A 39 1.14 -21.23 -12.14
N LEU A 40 1.18 -20.97 -10.83
CA LEU A 40 -0.02 -20.73 -10.02
C LEU A 40 -0.66 -19.37 -10.32
N LEU A 41 0.14 -18.35 -10.55
CA LEU A 41 -0.35 -17.01 -10.91
C LEU A 41 -1.08 -16.97 -12.26
N ASP A 42 -0.76 -17.88 -13.16
CA ASP A 42 -1.50 -18.04 -14.42
C ASP A 42 -2.88 -18.70 -14.23
N GLN A 43 -3.09 -19.40 -13.12
CA GLN A 43 -4.30 -20.17 -12.85
C GLN A 43 -5.26 -19.50 -11.87
N MET A 44 -4.75 -18.64 -11.00
CA MET A 44 -5.55 -18.03 -9.94
C MET A 44 -5.11 -16.61 -9.61
N TYR A 45 -6.07 -15.82 -9.12
CA TYR A 45 -5.78 -14.47 -8.65
C TYR A 45 -5.12 -14.51 -7.27
N ILE A 46 -4.02 -13.75 -7.12
CA ILE A 46 -3.25 -13.62 -5.88
C ILE A 46 -3.17 -12.15 -5.49
N ASP A 47 -3.43 -11.85 -4.21
CA ASP A 47 -3.39 -10.51 -3.65
C ASP A 47 -2.03 -10.13 -3.05
N LEU A 48 -1.24 -11.12 -2.59
CA LEU A 48 0.07 -10.93 -1.95
C LEU A 48 0.92 -12.18 -2.11
N ILE A 49 2.22 -12.00 -2.31
CA ILE A 49 3.21 -13.09 -2.29
C ILE A 49 4.06 -12.98 -1.02
N ILE A 50 4.27 -14.11 -0.35
CA ILE A 50 5.30 -14.31 0.67
C ILE A 50 6.33 -15.26 0.06
N THR A 51 7.60 -14.85 -0.04
CA THR A 51 8.64 -15.68 -0.68
C THR A 51 9.93 -15.73 0.12
N ASP A 52 10.61 -16.87 0.15
CA ASP A 52 12.04 -16.89 0.50
C ASP A 52 12.87 -16.37 -0.68
N LEU A 53 14.08 -15.93 -0.40
CA LEU A 53 15.08 -15.61 -1.42
C LEU A 53 15.85 -16.84 -1.90
N MET A 54 16.03 -17.82 -1.02
CA MET A 54 16.90 -18.97 -1.28
C MET A 54 16.08 -20.21 -1.57
N MET A 55 15.75 -20.39 -2.83
CA MET A 55 14.98 -21.54 -3.30
C MET A 55 15.65 -22.17 -4.53
N PRO A 56 15.43 -23.47 -4.80
CA PRO A 56 15.92 -24.12 -6.02
C PRO A 56 15.25 -23.55 -7.27
N ASN A 57 15.77 -23.89 -8.45
CA ASN A 57 15.27 -23.52 -9.77
C ASN A 57 15.20 -21.99 -9.98
N MET A 58 14.17 -21.32 -9.51
CA MET A 58 14.00 -19.87 -9.55
C MET A 58 13.97 -19.31 -8.14
N ASP A 59 14.94 -18.45 -7.82
CA ASP A 59 15.04 -17.80 -6.51
C ASP A 59 14.03 -16.64 -6.34
N GLY A 60 13.90 -16.12 -5.10
CA GLY A 60 12.93 -15.06 -4.81
C GLY A 60 13.27 -13.71 -5.47
N TYR A 61 14.53 -13.44 -5.81
CA TYR A 61 14.90 -12.24 -6.56
C TYR A 61 14.49 -12.37 -8.04
N ASP A 62 14.74 -13.53 -8.65
CA ASP A 62 14.36 -13.79 -10.04
C ASP A 62 12.84 -13.82 -10.19
N LEU A 63 12.12 -14.42 -9.25
CA LEU A 63 10.65 -14.36 -9.18
C LEU A 63 10.15 -12.92 -9.10
N THR A 64 10.69 -12.12 -8.17
CA THR A 64 10.30 -10.70 -8.03
C THR A 64 10.53 -9.92 -9.31
N LYS A 65 11.71 -10.10 -9.93
CA LYS A 65 12.04 -9.44 -11.19
C LYS A 65 11.07 -9.84 -12.31
N ALA A 66 10.82 -11.14 -12.50
CA ALA A 66 9.89 -11.64 -13.52
C ALA A 66 8.49 -11.04 -13.35
N LEU A 67 7.99 -10.95 -12.11
CA LEU A 67 6.70 -10.35 -11.80
C LEU A 67 6.66 -8.86 -12.17
N ARG A 68 7.67 -8.08 -11.77
CA ARG A 68 7.72 -6.63 -12.05
C ARG A 68 7.90 -6.35 -13.55
N ASP A 69 8.73 -7.13 -14.25
CA ASP A 69 8.92 -7.02 -15.69
C ASP A 69 7.63 -7.36 -16.47
N SER A 70 6.79 -8.26 -15.93
CA SER A 70 5.46 -8.61 -16.46
C SER A 70 4.35 -7.65 -16.03
N GLY A 71 4.66 -6.59 -15.28
CA GLY A 71 3.69 -5.56 -14.88
C GLY A 71 2.87 -5.86 -13.63
N TYR A 72 3.12 -6.98 -12.93
CA TYR A 72 2.45 -7.28 -11.67
C TYR A 72 2.82 -6.26 -10.58
N GLN A 73 1.82 -5.70 -9.91
CA GLN A 73 1.98 -4.69 -8.85
C GLN A 73 1.58 -5.23 -7.47
N LEU A 74 1.24 -6.52 -7.37
CA LEU A 74 0.87 -7.12 -6.08
C LEU A 74 2.04 -7.04 -5.10
N PRO A 75 1.78 -6.86 -3.80
CA PRO A 75 2.83 -6.74 -2.78
C PRO A 75 3.59 -8.06 -2.60
N ILE A 76 4.90 -7.92 -2.39
CA ILE A 76 5.82 -9.04 -2.16
C ILE A 76 6.50 -8.84 -0.81
N LEU A 77 6.24 -9.77 0.12
CA LEU A 77 6.93 -9.90 1.41
C LEU A 77 8.00 -10.96 1.31
N VAL A 78 9.24 -10.58 1.53
CA VAL A 78 10.34 -11.54 1.61
C VAL A 78 10.53 -12.03 3.05
N VAL A 79 10.68 -13.35 3.21
CA VAL A 79 10.97 -14.00 4.49
C VAL A 79 12.19 -14.89 4.33
N THR A 80 13.36 -14.49 4.83
CA THR A 80 14.62 -15.16 4.54
C THR A 80 15.61 -15.13 5.70
N ALA A 81 16.61 -16.01 5.68
CA ALA A 81 17.73 -15.98 6.63
C ALA A 81 18.77 -14.88 6.30
N ARG A 82 18.71 -14.27 5.12
CA ARG A 82 19.65 -13.18 4.73
C ARG A 82 19.24 -11.87 5.37
N ASP A 83 20.12 -11.30 6.19
CA ASP A 83 19.85 -10.05 6.94
C ASP A 83 20.84 -8.92 6.60
N THR A 84 21.66 -9.08 5.55
CA THR A 84 22.64 -8.05 5.23
C THR A 84 21.98 -6.84 4.55
N PHE A 85 22.52 -5.64 4.83
CA PHE A 85 22.04 -4.41 4.19
C PHE A 85 22.10 -4.45 2.64
N PRO A 86 23.19 -4.99 2.01
CA PRO A 86 23.22 -5.16 0.55
C PRO A 86 22.11 -6.03 -0.01
N ASP A 87 21.75 -7.13 0.67
CA ASP A 87 20.65 -8.00 0.23
C ASP A 87 19.30 -7.29 0.27
N LYS A 88 19.02 -6.59 1.38
CA LYS A 88 17.80 -5.77 1.52
C LYS A 88 17.74 -4.67 0.46
N ALA A 89 18.84 -3.93 0.27
CA ALA A 89 18.91 -2.84 -0.72
C ALA A 89 18.71 -3.35 -2.16
N LYS A 90 19.25 -4.54 -2.50
CA LYS A 90 19.00 -5.20 -3.78
C LYS A 90 17.51 -5.53 -3.93
N GLY A 91 16.89 -6.14 -2.91
CA GLY A 91 15.50 -6.53 -2.93
C GLY A 91 14.55 -5.36 -3.15
N PHE A 92 14.69 -4.28 -2.40
CA PHE A 92 13.87 -3.08 -2.57
C PHE A 92 14.01 -2.43 -3.95
N LYS A 93 15.23 -2.43 -4.54
CA LYS A 93 15.44 -1.94 -5.91
C LYS A 93 14.76 -2.81 -6.97
N LEU A 94 14.58 -4.10 -6.71
CA LEU A 94 13.87 -5.04 -7.59
C LEU A 94 12.34 -4.96 -7.43
N GLY A 95 11.83 -4.26 -6.40
CA GLY A 95 10.42 -4.09 -6.17
C GLY A 95 9.83 -4.99 -5.09
N ILE A 96 10.65 -5.48 -4.15
CA ILE A 96 10.18 -6.09 -2.89
C ILE A 96 9.57 -4.97 -2.02
N ASP A 97 8.41 -5.22 -1.43
CA ASP A 97 7.66 -4.21 -0.66
C ASP A 97 7.98 -4.24 0.84
N ASP A 98 8.32 -5.43 1.39
CA ASP A 98 8.75 -5.58 2.78
C ASP A 98 9.65 -6.81 2.97
N TYR A 99 10.33 -6.85 4.11
CA TYR A 99 11.38 -7.83 4.39
C TYR A 99 11.33 -8.30 5.84
N MET A 100 11.31 -9.60 6.05
CA MET A 100 11.30 -10.23 7.36
C MET A 100 12.43 -11.26 7.47
N VAL A 101 13.13 -11.29 8.61
CA VAL A 101 14.27 -12.19 8.83
C VAL A 101 13.83 -13.40 9.61
N LYS A 102 14.28 -14.60 9.18
CA LYS A 102 14.12 -15.85 9.93
C LYS A 102 14.98 -15.84 11.21
N PRO A 103 14.51 -16.30 12.38
CA PRO A 103 13.28 -17.05 12.62
C PRO A 103 12.02 -16.16 12.61
N ILE A 104 10.91 -16.70 12.10
CA ILE A 104 9.65 -15.97 11.93
C ILE A 104 8.92 -15.80 13.27
N ASP A 105 8.59 -14.57 13.63
CA ASP A 105 7.51 -14.31 14.58
C ASP A 105 6.17 -14.26 13.83
N VAL A 106 5.27 -15.14 14.21
CA VAL A 106 3.96 -15.30 13.58
C VAL A 106 3.09 -14.04 13.69
N ASN A 107 3.17 -13.34 14.82
CA ASN A 107 2.39 -12.11 15.02
C ASN A 107 2.95 -10.98 14.16
N GLU A 108 4.27 -10.88 14.05
CA GLU A 108 4.93 -9.92 13.16
C GLU A 108 4.56 -10.19 11.70
N LEU A 109 4.57 -11.45 11.26
CA LEU A 109 4.16 -11.85 9.91
C LEU A 109 2.75 -11.35 9.60
N LEU A 110 1.79 -11.60 10.48
CA LEU A 110 0.39 -11.18 10.30
C LEU A 110 0.25 -9.66 10.19
N LEU A 111 0.93 -8.90 11.05
CA LEU A 111 0.91 -7.43 11.02
C LEU A 111 1.48 -6.88 9.71
N ARG A 112 2.56 -7.48 9.19
CA ARG A 112 3.17 -7.08 7.91
C ARG A 112 2.26 -7.40 6.73
N VAL A 113 1.68 -8.60 6.70
CA VAL A 113 0.70 -9.01 5.68
C VAL A 113 -0.49 -8.05 5.65
N GLU A 114 -1.08 -7.75 6.81
CA GLU A 114 -2.19 -6.81 6.91
C GLU A 114 -1.81 -5.41 6.39
N ALA A 115 -0.64 -4.91 6.79
CA ALA A 115 -0.16 -3.60 6.34
C ALA A 115 0.07 -3.54 4.82
N LEU A 116 0.62 -4.61 4.23
CA LEU A 116 0.86 -4.71 2.79
C LEU A 116 -0.45 -4.79 2.00
N LEU A 117 -1.37 -5.65 2.41
CA LEU A 117 -2.68 -5.78 1.78
C LEU A 117 -3.49 -4.47 1.85
N ARG A 118 -3.45 -3.77 2.98
CA ARG A 118 -4.10 -2.47 3.12
C ARG A 118 -3.51 -1.44 2.16
N ARG A 119 -2.18 -1.38 2.02
CA ARG A 119 -1.52 -0.47 1.05
C ARG A 119 -1.86 -0.84 -0.40
N ALA A 120 -1.81 -2.13 -0.73
CA ALA A 120 -2.15 -2.62 -2.07
C ALA A 120 -3.60 -2.31 -2.43
N LYS A 121 -4.55 -2.53 -1.50
CA LYS A 121 -5.95 -2.19 -1.72
C LYS A 121 -6.13 -0.70 -2.04
N ILE A 122 -5.51 0.19 -1.25
CA ILE A 122 -5.55 1.64 -1.48
C ILE A 122 -4.98 1.99 -2.87
N ILE A 123 -3.87 1.37 -3.27
CA ILE A 123 -3.21 1.65 -4.56
C ILE A 123 -4.02 1.09 -5.74
N TYR A 124 -4.51 -0.15 -5.63
CA TYR A 124 -5.18 -0.86 -6.72
C TYR A 124 -6.59 -0.36 -6.97
N GLU A 125 -7.40 -0.25 -5.91
CA GLU A 125 -8.76 0.27 -6.00
C GLU A 125 -8.78 1.80 -6.08
N LYS A 126 -7.66 2.45 -5.79
CA LYS A 126 -7.58 3.91 -5.64
C LYS A 126 -8.69 4.45 -4.73
N LYS A 127 -9.04 3.67 -3.73
CA LYS A 127 -10.01 4.02 -2.70
C LYS A 127 -9.31 4.14 -1.35
N LEU A 128 -9.76 5.10 -0.58
CA LEU A 128 -9.36 5.30 0.81
C LEU A 128 -10.62 5.23 1.66
N GLU A 129 -10.69 4.22 2.52
CA GLU A 129 -11.84 3.97 3.38
C GLU A 129 -11.44 4.04 4.85
N PHE A 130 -12.21 4.77 5.63
CA PHE A 130 -12.09 4.82 7.09
C PHE A 130 -13.43 5.24 7.69
N ASP A 131 -13.84 4.55 8.77
CA ASP A 131 -15.16 4.68 9.39
C ASP A 131 -16.29 4.66 8.32
N HIS A 132 -17.06 5.73 8.14
CA HIS A 132 -18.10 5.83 7.10
C HIS A 132 -17.70 6.69 5.91
N VAL A 133 -16.41 7.03 5.81
CA VAL A 133 -15.87 7.86 4.72
C VAL A 133 -15.18 6.97 3.69
N CYS A 134 -15.55 7.13 2.41
CA CYS A 134 -14.88 6.51 1.28
C CYS A 134 -14.49 7.59 0.25
N LEU A 135 -13.20 7.69 -0.07
CA LEU A 135 -12.69 8.50 -1.18
C LEU A 135 -12.36 7.59 -2.37
N ASP A 136 -13.05 7.76 -3.48
CA ASP A 136 -12.80 7.03 -4.74
C ASP A 136 -12.01 7.92 -5.70
N TYR A 137 -10.73 7.58 -5.91
CA TYR A 137 -9.83 8.38 -6.72
C TYR A 137 -10.16 8.31 -8.22
N ILE A 138 -10.75 7.20 -8.69
CA ILE A 138 -11.10 7.04 -10.10
C ILE A 138 -12.26 7.96 -10.46
N ASN A 139 -13.26 8.01 -9.58
CA ASN A 139 -14.47 8.79 -9.79
C ASN A 139 -14.41 10.20 -9.19
N LEU A 140 -13.32 10.56 -8.50
CA LEU A 140 -13.14 11.83 -7.76
C LEU A 140 -14.27 12.07 -6.76
N THR A 141 -14.78 11.01 -6.14
CA THR A 141 -15.97 11.02 -5.29
C THR A 141 -15.59 10.84 -3.83
N VAL A 142 -16.19 11.63 -2.97
CA VAL A 142 -16.17 11.44 -1.51
C VAL A 142 -17.56 11.02 -1.08
N THR A 143 -17.65 9.84 -0.48
CA THR A 143 -18.89 9.31 0.11
C THR A 143 -18.77 9.31 1.62
N ILE A 144 -19.75 9.87 2.30
CA ILE A 144 -19.84 9.91 3.77
C ILE A 144 -21.21 9.36 4.10
N ASP A 145 -21.27 8.26 4.84
CA ASP A 145 -22.47 7.43 4.98
C ASP A 145 -22.99 7.05 3.59
N ASP A 146 -24.23 7.44 3.27
CA ASP A 146 -24.89 7.22 1.98
C ASP A 146 -24.82 8.44 1.03
N ASN A 147 -24.13 9.52 1.45
CA ASN A 147 -24.08 10.75 0.67
C ASN A 147 -22.78 10.84 -0.12
N SER A 148 -22.88 10.76 -1.43
CA SER A 148 -21.74 10.87 -2.36
C SER A 148 -21.71 12.24 -3.03
N GLN A 149 -20.50 12.83 -3.12
CA GLN A 149 -20.26 14.06 -3.85
C GLN A 149 -19.01 13.97 -4.70
N ILE A 150 -19.05 14.50 -5.91
CA ILE A 150 -17.89 14.62 -6.80
C ILE A 150 -17.18 15.94 -6.47
N LEU A 151 -15.86 15.90 -6.33
CA LEU A 151 -15.05 17.09 -6.11
C LEU A 151 -14.31 17.51 -7.38
N PRO A 152 -13.98 18.81 -7.51
CA PRO A 152 -13.00 19.26 -8.49
C PRO A 152 -11.68 18.49 -8.33
N GLN A 153 -11.06 18.13 -9.45
CA GLN A 153 -9.89 17.22 -9.48
C GLN A 153 -8.80 17.61 -8.47
N LYS A 154 -8.40 18.89 -8.42
CA LYS A 154 -7.33 19.35 -7.53
C LYS A 154 -7.73 19.32 -6.05
N GLU A 155 -9.00 19.61 -5.74
CA GLU A 155 -9.54 19.50 -4.38
C GLU A 155 -9.55 18.03 -3.93
N PHE A 156 -10.03 17.14 -4.80
CA PHE A 156 -10.04 15.70 -4.51
C PHE A 156 -8.62 15.16 -4.29
N GLN A 157 -7.70 15.42 -5.22
CA GLN A 157 -6.31 14.97 -5.14
C GLN A 157 -5.62 15.45 -3.87
N LEU A 158 -5.85 16.72 -3.48
CA LEU A 158 -5.30 17.29 -2.25
C LEU A 158 -5.85 16.59 -1.01
N LEU A 159 -7.17 16.41 -0.93
CA LEU A 159 -7.81 15.70 0.18
C LEU A 159 -7.32 14.26 0.28
N TYR A 160 -7.33 13.52 -0.85
CA TYR A 160 -6.88 12.15 -0.93
C TYR A 160 -5.42 12.00 -0.47
N LYS A 161 -4.52 12.88 -0.95
CA LYS A 161 -3.12 12.90 -0.53
C LYS A 161 -2.98 13.08 0.99
N LEU A 162 -3.63 14.08 1.57
CA LEU A 162 -3.51 14.37 2.99
C LEU A 162 -4.05 13.23 3.88
N LEU A 163 -5.13 12.58 3.47
CA LEU A 163 -5.76 11.50 4.23
C LEU A 163 -5.14 10.13 3.96
N SER A 164 -4.46 9.92 2.83
CA SER A 164 -3.67 8.70 2.57
C SER A 164 -2.44 8.59 3.49
N PHE A 165 -1.98 9.71 4.05
CA PHE A 165 -0.85 9.77 4.99
C PHE A 165 -1.25 10.53 6.27
N PRO A 166 -2.11 9.93 7.12
CA PRO A 166 -2.60 10.61 8.32
C PRO A 166 -1.45 11.05 9.23
N ASN A 167 -1.58 12.26 9.79
CA ASN A 167 -0.60 12.90 10.66
C ASN A 167 0.75 13.26 9.99
N HIS A 168 0.97 12.93 8.72
CA HIS A 168 2.14 13.39 7.98
C HIS A 168 1.96 14.84 7.52
N THR A 169 2.99 15.67 7.75
CA THR A 169 2.97 17.06 7.33
C THR A 169 3.60 17.22 5.96
N PHE A 170 2.85 17.73 5.01
CA PHE A 170 3.34 18.11 3.68
C PHE A 170 3.57 19.62 3.63
N THR A 171 4.71 20.04 3.10
CA THR A 171 4.96 21.45 2.85
C THR A 171 4.09 21.95 1.70
N ARG A 172 3.84 23.27 1.63
CA ARG A 172 3.13 23.86 0.49
C ARG A 172 3.81 23.56 -0.84
N GLN A 173 5.16 23.58 -0.84
CA GLN A 173 5.95 23.29 -2.03
C GLN A 173 5.76 21.83 -2.48
N GLN A 174 5.86 20.86 -1.56
CA GLN A 174 5.61 19.45 -1.89
C GLN A 174 4.21 19.21 -2.45
N ILE A 175 3.20 19.87 -1.89
CA ILE A 175 1.83 19.79 -2.42
C ILE A 175 1.74 20.41 -3.80
N MET A 176 2.36 21.58 -4.01
CA MET A 176 2.37 22.28 -5.31
C MET A 176 3.04 21.43 -6.37
N ASP A 177 4.26 20.95 -6.11
CA ASP A 177 5.07 20.16 -7.05
C ASP A 177 4.34 18.89 -7.49
N GLU A 178 3.72 18.19 -6.54
CA GLU A 178 3.05 16.93 -6.84
C GLU A 178 1.70 17.10 -7.56
N LEU A 179 0.91 18.10 -7.18
CA LEU A 179 -0.42 18.27 -7.74
C LEU A 179 -0.47 19.18 -8.98
N TRP A 180 0.43 20.14 -9.10
CA TRP A 180 0.48 21.07 -10.22
C TRP A 180 1.69 20.88 -11.13
N GLY A 181 2.72 20.15 -10.66
CA GLY A 181 3.98 19.89 -11.37
C GLY A 181 5.07 20.89 -10.98
N TYR A 182 6.33 20.44 -11.15
CA TYR A 182 7.53 21.23 -10.79
C TYR A 182 7.67 22.52 -11.59
N ASP A 183 7.21 22.53 -12.85
CA ASP A 183 7.32 23.68 -13.77
C ASP A 183 6.04 24.54 -13.79
N SER A 184 5.17 24.40 -12.78
CA SER A 184 3.92 25.15 -12.73
C SER A 184 4.17 26.62 -12.40
N GLU A 185 3.67 27.53 -13.23
CA GLU A 185 3.64 28.98 -12.95
C GLU A 185 2.57 29.38 -11.92
N THR A 186 1.83 28.43 -11.38
CA THR A 186 0.75 28.66 -10.41
C THR A 186 1.33 29.12 -9.07
N ASP A 187 0.79 30.22 -8.53
CA ASP A 187 1.21 30.73 -7.20
C ASP A 187 0.96 29.67 -6.10
N ILE A 188 1.96 29.45 -5.25
CA ILE A 188 1.92 28.53 -4.12
C ILE A 188 0.73 28.78 -3.17
N ARG A 189 0.23 30.02 -3.14
CA ARG A 189 -0.98 30.39 -2.37
C ARG A 189 -2.25 29.68 -2.86
N THR A 190 -2.23 29.13 -4.07
CA THR A 190 -3.33 28.33 -4.62
C THR A 190 -3.61 27.11 -3.73
N VAL A 191 -2.59 26.54 -3.11
CA VAL A 191 -2.75 25.46 -2.13
C VAL A 191 -3.64 25.91 -0.97
N ASP A 192 -3.38 27.09 -0.43
CA ASP A 192 -4.15 27.63 0.72
C ASP A 192 -5.63 27.85 0.34
N VAL A 193 -5.90 28.26 -0.89
CA VAL A 193 -7.27 28.42 -1.41
C VAL A 193 -8.01 27.09 -1.44
N HIS A 194 -7.38 26.04 -1.97
CA HIS A 194 -7.99 24.72 -2.03
C HIS A 194 -8.18 24.11 -0.63
N ILE A 195 -7.23 24.30 0.28
CA ILE A 195 -7.38 23.88 1.69
C ILE A 195 -8.59 24.55 2.34
N ASN A 196 -8.77 25.87 2.15
CA ASN A 196 -9.91 26.56 2.73
C ASN A 196 -11.24 26.07 2.14
N ARG A 197 -11.31 25.83 0.84
CA ARG A 197 -12.50 25.25 0.19
C ARG A 197 -12.84 23.87 0.75
N LEU A 198 -11.85 23.00 0.94
CA LEU A 198 -12.03 21.68 1.54
C LEU A 198 -12.53 21.79 2.99
N ARG A 199 -11.95 22.69 3.79
CA ARG A 199 -12.40 22.93 5.16
C ARG A 199 -13.83 23.43 5.23
N ASP A 200 -14.20 24.35 4.35
CA ASP A 200 -15.58 24.87 4.31
C ASP A 200 -16.57 23.79 3.89
N ARG A 201 -16.20 22.95 2.91
CA ARG A 201 -17.03 21.86 2.39
C ARG A 201 -17.27 20.75 3.42
N PHE A 202 -16.25 20.39 4.19
CA PHE A 202 -16.27 19.29 5.16
C PHE A 202 -16.26 19.79 6.61
N ARG A 203 -16.75 21.02 6.87
CA ARG A 203 -16.73 21.66 8.20
C ARG A 203 -17.45 20.83 9.26
N ASP A 204 -18.56 20.20 8.88
CA ASP A 204 -19.45 19.47 9.80
C ASP A 204 -19.15 17.98 9.87
N ILE A 205 -18.06 17.52 9.24
CA ILE A 205 -17.64 16.12 9.22
C ILE A 205 -16.61 15.89 10.32
N PRO A 206 -16.93 15.08 11.34
CA PRO A 206 -16.03 14.84 12.48
C PRO A 206 -14.92 13.83 12.21
N ASP A 207 -15.06 12.99 11.17
CA ASP A 207 -14.21 11.83 10.91
C ASP A 207 -12.78 12.18 10.50
N PHE A 208 -12.60 13.36 9.92
CA PHE A 208 -11.28 13.88 9.55
C PHE A 208 -11.19 15.40 9.61
N GLN A 209 -9.97 15.89 9.71
CA GLN A 209 -9.70 17.33 9.64
C GLN A 209 -8.39 17.62 8.93
N ILE A 210 -8.30 18.81 8.33
CA ILE A 210 -7.06 19.33 7.74
C ILE A 210 -6.47 20.36 8.68
N GLN A 211 -5.33 20.04 9.29
CA GLN A 211 -4.64 20.92 10.23
C GLN A 211 -3.52 21.72 9.55
N THR A 212 -3.40 23.00 9.89
CA THR A 212 -2.26 23.83 9.51
C THR A 212 -1.09 23.60 10.45
N VAL A 213 0.09 23.31 9.90
CA VAL A 213 1.35 23.34 10.63
C VAL A 213 2.04 24.66 10.31
N ARG A 214 2.05 25.60 11.30
CA ARG A 214 2.53 26.97 11.11
C ARG A 214 3.94 26.99 10.53
N GLY A 215 4.15 27.81 9.51
CA GLY A 215 5.45 27.98 8.86
C GLY A 215 5.86 26.82 7.95
N LEU A 216 5.10 25.72 7.89
CA LEU A 216 5.47 24.53 7.11
C LEU A 216 4.41 24.21 6.04
N GLY A 217 3.21 23.82 6.43
CA GLY A 217 2.20 23.38 5.48
C GLY A 217 0.95 22.79 6.14
N TYR A 218 0.53 21.63 5.66
CA TYR A 218 -0.72 21.00 6.04
C TYR A 218 -0.57 19.51 6.33
N LYS A 219 -1.42 18.98 7.20
CA LYS A 219 -1.57 17.54 7.43
C LYS A 219 -3.03 17.15 7.52
N GLY A 220 -3.36 15.94 7.06
CA GLY A 220 -4.64 15.30 7.30
C GLY A 220 -4.61 14.54 8.63
N MET A 221 -5.71 14.58 9.35
CA MET A 221 -5.92 13.79 10.56
C MET A 221 -7.21 13.00 10.41
N ILE A 222 -7.17 11.71 10.66
CA ILE A 222 -8.35 10.87 10.81
C ILE A 222 -8.61 10.79 12.31
N THR A 223 -9.82 11.10 12.71
CA THR A 223 -10.18 11.31 14.14
C THR A 223 -10.82 10.09 14.78
N LYS A 224 -11.24 9.11 13.96
CA LYS A 224 -11.77 7.81 14.41
C LYS A 224 -11.25 6.69 13.55
#